data_2d85b0668362ec6f7c894dd219612387
#
_entry.id   2d85b0668362ec6f7c894dd219612387
#
_cell.length_a   1.000
_cell.length_b   1.000
_cell.length_c   1.000
_cell.angle_alpha   90.00
_cell.angle_beta   90.00
_cell.angle_gamma   90.00
#
_symmetry.space_group_name_H-M   'P 1'
#
loop_
_entity.id
_entity.type
_entity.pdbx_description
1 polymer ?
#
loop_
_entity_poly.entity_id
_entity_poly.type
_entity_poly.pdbx_seq_one_letter_code
_entity_poly.pdbx_strand_id
1 'polypeptide(L)'
;VSKLPYTQKYELAYSYINGMSFSEEQREVILNNVTLKTDELYLDYWINIGRGLDDDAIDAAKRLDDSDLVIYAIVQKMDQVRKDNSLSGKDREQKLSELQTDYDKYWKDRKTALTDEESKSKNSNNHSTNSNKESSESSSTTASTSSKTKSR
;
A
#
# COMPACT_ATOMS: atom_id res chain seq x y z
N VAL A 1 3.62 -11.86 21.88
CA VAL A 1 2.49 -11.11 21.31
C VAL A 1 1.26 -12.00 21.12
N SER A 2 1.42 -13.21 20.58
CA SER A 2 0.31 -14.15 20.28
C SER A 2 -0.62 -14.51 21.45
N LYS A 3 -0.22 -14.24 22.69
CA LYS A 3 -1.00 -14.57 23.90
C LYS A 3 -1.90 -13.40 24.41
N LEU A 4 -1.81 -12.23 23.79
CA LEU A 4 -2.62 -11.07 24.19
C LEU A 4 -4.02 -11.17 23.58
N PRO A 5 -5.10 -10.83 24.33
CA PRO A 5 -6.41 -10.62 23.77
C PRO A 5 -6.39 -9.54 22.66
N TYR A 6 -7.26 -9.68 21.68
CA TYR A 6 -7.31 -8.79 20.52
C TYR A 6 -7.41 -7.29 20.90
N THR A 7 -8.26 -6.95 21.84
CA THR A 7 -8.42 -5.57 22.33
C THR A 7 -7.13 -5.00 22.89
N GLN A 8 -6.38 -5.82 23.66
CA GLN A 8 -5.10 -5.39 24.21
C GLN A 8 -4.02 -5.26 23.12
N LYS A 9 -4.06 -6.11 22.09
CA LYS A 9 -3.18 -5.95 20.93
C LYS A 9 -3.46 -4.65 20.20
N TYR A 10 -4.74 -4.32 19.98
CA TYR A 10 -5.14 -3.07 19.37
C TYR A 10 -4.62 -1.85 20.14
N GLU A 11 -4.89 -1.77 21.44
CA GLU A 11 -4.44 -0.67 22.29
C GLU A 11 -2.91 -0.54 22.31
N LEU A 12 -2.21 -1.67 22.35
CA LEU A 12 -0.76 -1.70 22.37
C LEU A 12 -0.17 -1.26 21.01
N ALA A 13 -0.68 -1.74 19.90
CA ALA A 13 -0.26 -1.32 18.57
C ALA A 13 -0.50 0.18 18.35
N TYR A 14 -1.68 0.66 18.71
CA TYR A 14 -2.05 2.07 18.65
C TYR A 14 -1.11 2.95 19.50
N SER A 15 -0.77 2.51 20.70
CA SER A 15 0.16 3.20 21.59
C SER A 15 1.57 3.30 20.98
N TYR A 16 2.08 2.22 20.39
CA TYR A 16 3.38 2.22 19.73
C TYR A 16 3.41 3.14 18.52
N ILE A 17 2.41 3.07 17.63
CA ILE A 17 2.33 3.93 16.43
C ILE A 17 2.32 5.42 16.83
N ASN A 18 1.59 5.79 17.88
CA ASN A 18 1.58 7.17 18.38
C ASN A 18 2.92 7.61 18.99
N GLY A 19 3.67 6.67 19.57
CA GLY A 19 4.98 6.93 20.16
C GLY A 19 6.14 6.95 19.18
N MET A 20 5.94 6.51 17.93
CA MET A 20 6.98 6.45 16.92
C MET A 20 7.22 7.81 16.26
N SER A 21 8.46 8.02 15.78
CA SER A 21 8.87 9.24 15.09
C SER A 21 8.42 9.25 13.62
N PHE A 22 7.12 9.15 13.39
CA PHE A 22 6.53 9.35 12.07
C PHE A 22 6.22 10.82 11.82
N SER A 23 6.17 11.25 10.56
CA SER A 23 5.53 12.51 10.22
C SER A 23 4.03 12.44 10.56
N GLU A 24 3.38 13.59 10.72
CA GLU A 24 1.94 13.65 11.04
C GLU A 24 1.10 12.94 9.97
N GLU A 25 1.42 13.17 8.69
CA GLU A 25 0.76 12.55 7.54
C GLU A 25 0.96 11.01 7.52
N GLN A 26 2.19 10.53 7.77
CA GLN A 26 2.46 9.09 7.85
C GLN A 26 1.71 8.43 9.00
N ARG A 27 1.67 9.09 10.17
CA ARG A 27 0.94 8.58 11.34
C ARG A 27 -0.55 8.48 11.06
N GLU A 28 -1.14 9.51 10.46
CA GLU A 28 -2.55 9.52 10.10
C GLU A 28 -2.91 8.36 9.15
N VAL A 29 -2.12 8.13 8.10
CA VAL A 29 -2.32 7.02 7.17
C VAL A 29 -2.27 5.68 7.90
N ILE A 30 -1.29 5.45 8.77
CA ILE A 30 -1.14 4.19 9.51
C ILE A 30 -2.31 4.01 10.49
N LEU A 31 -2.66 5.03 11.27
CA LEU A 31 -3.73 4.95 12.27
C LEU A 31 -5.11 4.77 11.65
N ASN A 32 -5.36 5.32 10.46
CA ASN A 32 -6.60 5.10 9.72
C ASN A 32 -6.76 3.63 9.29
N ASN A 33 -5.66 2.91 9.10
CA ASN A 33 -5.66 1.48 8.80
C ASN A 33 -5.74 0.60 10.06
N VAL A 34 -5.41 1.14 11.24
CA VAL A 34 -5.50 0.42 12.52
C VAL A 34 -6.90 0.60 13.10
N THR A 35 -7.76 -0.39 12.94
CA THR A 35 -9.13 -0.39 13.46
C THR A 35 -9.37 -1.60 14.35
N LEU A 36 -10.47 -1.62 15.10
CA LEU A 36 -10.88 -2.80 15.90
C LEU A 36 -11.20 -4.06 15.06
N LYS A 37 -11.22 -3.93 13.71
CA LYS A 37 -11.43 -5.05 12.77
C LYS A 37 -10.18 -5.32 11.91
N THR A 38 -9.06 -4.67 12.22
CA THR A 38 -7.79 -4.89 11.53
C THR A 38 -7.31 -6.32 11.74
N ASP A 39 -6.61 -6.88 10.76
CA ASP A 39 -6.00 -8.20 10.86
C ASP A 39 -5.08 -8.28 12.10
N GLU A 40 -5.19 -9.38 12.84
CA GLU A 40 -4.41 -9.60 14.06
C GLU A 40 -2.90 -9.62 13.77
N LEU A 41 -2.52 -10.11 12.59
CA LEU A 41 -1.14 -10.15 12.14
C LEU A 41 -0.59 -8.75 11.86
N TYR A 42 -1.42 -7.82 11.37
CA TYR A 42 -1.06 -6.42 11.20
C TYR A 42 -0.83 -5.72 12.56
N LEU A 43 -1.63 -6.03 13.56
CA LEU A 43 -1.39 -5.54 14.94
C LEU A 43 -0.09 -6.12 15.52
N ASP A 44 0.16 -7.42 15.32
CA ASP A 44 1.40 -8.08 15.74
C ASP A 44 2.63 -7.43 15.10
N TYR A 45 2.55 -7.07 13.83
CA TYR A 45 3.60 -6.34 13.12
C TYR A 45 3.98 -5.04 13.85
N TRP A 46 3.01 -4.16 14.12
CA TRP A 46 3.29 -2.87 14.77
C TRP A 46 3.76 -3.02 16.22
N ILE A 47 3.27 -4.03 16.93
CA ILE A 47 3.75 -4.33 18.27
C ILE A 47 5.21 -4.80 18.23
N ASN A 48 5.58 -5.63 17.27
CA ASN A 48 6.94 -6.13 17.12
C ASN A 48 7.90 -4.97 16.74
N ILE A 49 7.52 -4.11 15.81
CA ILE A 49 8.27 -2.87 15.49
C ILE A 49 8.47 -2.03 16.75
N GLY A 50 7.41 -1.76 17.51
CA GLY A 50 7.48 -0.94 18.73
C GLY A 50 8.35 -1.54 19.84
N ARG A 51 8.55 -2.85 19.82
CA ARG A 51 9.42 -3.58 20.76
C ARG A 51 10.84 -3.78 20.25
N GLY A 52 11.14 -3.38 19.02
CA GLY A 52 12.44 -3.65 18.38
C GLY A 52 12.65 -5.13 18.04
N LEU A 53 11.57 -5.89 17.85
CA LEU A 53 11.58 -7.29 17.42
C LEU A 53 11.45 -7.35 15.89
N ASP A 54 12.46 -6.79 15.21
CA ASP A 54 12.40 -6.54 13.76
C ASP A 54 12.31 -7.84 12.93
N ASP A 55 12.90 -8.96 13.38
CA ASP A 55 12.76 -10.26 12.71
C ASP A 55 11.31 -10.76 12.74
N ASP A 56 10.65 -10.68 13.89
CA ASP A 56 9.25 -11.06 14.03
C ASP A 56 8.34 -10.13 13.22
N ALA A 57 8.69 -8.84 13.12
CA ALA A 57 7.98 -7.89 12.28
C ALA A 57 8.14 -8.21 10.78
N ILE A 58 9.37 -8.50 10.33
CA ILE A 58 9.63 -8.94 8.94
C ILE A 58 8.81 -10.19 8.60
N ASP A 59 8.77 -11.18 9.50
CA ASP A 59 7.99 -12.40 9.28
C ASP A 59 6.48 -12.13 9.25
N ALA A 60 5.97 -11.24 10.10
CA ALA A 60 4.58 -10.82 10.07
C ALA A 60 4.24 -10.11 8.74
N ALA A 61 5.10 -9.19 8.28
CA ALA A 61 4.92 -8.46 7.02
C ALA A 61 4.95 -9.39 5.80
N LYS A 62 5.85 -10.40 5.78
CA LYS A 62 5.90 -11.43 4.73
C LYS A 62 4.60 -12.24 4.67
N ARG A 63 4.01 -12.58 5.82
CA ARG A 63 2.74 -13.31 5.89
C ARG A 63 1.54 -12.45 5.49
N LEU A 64 1.65 -11.12 5.63
CA LEU A 64 0.68 -10.16 5.11
C LEU A 64 0.81 -9.93 3.60
N ASP A 65 1.88 -10.42 2.99
CA ASP A 65 2.25 -10.16 1.58
C ASP A 65 2.37 -8.65 1.28
N ASP A 66 2.88 -7.89 2.26
CA ASP A 66 3.02 -6.44 2.19
C ASP A 66 4.49 -6.04 2.10
N SER A 67 4.95 -5.75 0.88
CA SER A 67 6.34 -5.37 0.62
C SER A 67 6.75 -4.05 1.30
N ASP A 68 5.82 -3.10 1.49
CA ASP A 68 6.11 -1.82 2.16
C ASP A 68 6.41 -2.03 3.64
N LEU A 69 5.64 -2.88 4.30
CA LEU A 69 5.89 -3.25 5.70
C LEU A 69 7.19 -4.03 5.86
N VAL A 70 7.51 -4.95 4.91
CA VAL A 70 8.79 -5.67 4.92
C VAL A 70 9.96 -4.71 4.78
N ILE A 71 9.90 -3.79 3.81
CA ILE A 71 10.94 -2.77 3.59
C ILE A 71 11.15 -1.92 4.85
N TYR A 72 10.07 -1.45 5.47
CA TYR A 72 10.14 -0.65 6.68
C TYR A 72 10.83 -1.41 7.83
N ALA A 73 10.44 -2.66 8.08
CA ALA A 73 11.05 -3.48 9.14
C ALA A 73 12.54 -3.77 8.87
N ILE A 74 12.94 -4.02 7.61
CA ILE A 74 14.35 -4.17 7.23
C ILE A 74 15.15 -2.90 7.53
N VAL A 75 14.61 -1.72 7.23
CA VAL A 75 15.28 -0.44 7.53
C VAL A 75 15.46 -0.24 9.03
N GLN A 76 14.44 -0.57 9.85
CA GLN A 76 14.56 -0.53 11.32
C GLN A 76 15.66 -1.49 11.82
N LYS A 77 15.70 -2.71 11.30
CA LYS A 77 16.73 -3.69 11.64
C LYS A 77 18.15 -3.22 11.24
N MET A 78 18.28 -2.62 10.05
CA MET A 78 19.56 -2.03 9.63
C MET A 78 20.03 -0.95 10.62
N ASP A 79 19.13 -0.11 11.10
CA ASP A 79 19.47 0.94 12.07
C ASP A 79 19.88 0.35 13.43
N GLN A 80 19.21 -0.71 13.89
CA GLN A 80 19.62 -1.45 15.08
C GLN A 80 21.01 -2.06 14.91
N VAL A 81 21.30 -2.72 13.79
CA VAL A 81 22.63 -3.31 13.50
C VAL A 81 23.73 -2.25 13.47
N ARG A 82 23.45 -1.04 12.94
CA ARG A 82 24.39 0.08 12.96
C ARG A 82 24.71 0.56 14.37
N LYS A 83 23.73 0.56 15.26
CA LYS A 83 23.82 1.03 16.64
C LYS A 83 24.33 -0.05 17.61
N ASP A 84 24.38 -1.31 17.21
CA ASP A 84 24.80 -2.42 18.04
C ASP A 84 26.33 -2.40 18.24
N ASN A 85 26.75 -1.94 19.40
CA ASN A 85 28.17 -1.88 19.79
C ASN A 85 28.76 -3.25 20.17
N SER A 86 27.95 -4.30 20.30
CA SER A 86 28.41 -5.65 20.59
C SER A 86 28.97 -6.36 19.35
N LEU A 87 28.59 -5.92 18.15
CA LEU A 87 29.04 -6.49 16.89
C LEU A 87 30.43 -6.02 16.50
N SER A 88 31.29 -6.96 16.04
CA SER A 88 32.51 -6.60 15.37
C SER A 88 32.23 -5.82 14.07
N GLY A 89 33.21 -5.02 13.59
CA GLY A 89 33.05 -4.30 12.32
C GLY A 89 32.71 -5.22 11.15
N LYS A 90 33.37 -6.38 11.09
CA LYS A 90 33.13 -7.39 10.04
C LYS A 90 31.74 -8.02 10.11
N ASP A 91 31.29 -8.39 11.31
CA ASP A 91 29.95 -8.99 11.49
C ASP A 91 28.85 -7.99 11.20
N ARG A 92 29.08 -6.71 11.56
CA ARG A 92 28.16 -5.61 11.23
C ARG A 92 28.04 -5.40 9.73
N GLU A 93 29.18 -5.36 9.01
CA GLU A 93 29.20 -5.22 7.55
C GLU A 93 28.45 -6.39 6.87
N GLN A 94 28.73 -7.62 7.31
CA GLN A 94 28.07 -8.80 6.76
C GLN A 94 26.55 -8.72 6.96
N LYS A 95 26.08 -8.45 8.18
CA LYS A 95 24.63 -8.33 8.46
C LYS A 95 23.98 -7.21 7.66
N LEU A 96 24.63 -6.05 7.52
CA LEU A 96 24.09 -4.95 6.70
C LEU A 96 24.04 -5.32 5.22
N SER A 97 25.01 -6.07 4.70
CA SER A 97 25.00 -6.55 3.31
C SER A 97 23.87 -7.54 3.03
N GLU A 98 23.61 -8.46 3.98
CA GLU A 98 22.48 -9.38 3.88
C GLU A 98 21.15 -8.64 3.88
N LEU A 99 20.97 -7.70 4.81
CA LEU A 99 19.75 -6.87 4.88
C LEU A 99 19.58 -5.97 3.65
N GLN A 100 20.66 -5.46 3.07
CA GLN A 100 20.62 -4.69 1.83
C GLN A 100 20.13 -5.54 0.66
N THR A 101 20.56 -6.79 0.57
CA THR A 101 20.12 -7.74 -0.46
C THR A 101 18.62 -8.00 -0.35
N ASP A 102 18.12 -8.20 0.88
CA ASP A 102 16.68 -8.37 1.13
C ASP A 102 15.89 -7.11 0.79
N TYR A 103 16.38 -5.94 1.20
CA TYR A 103 15.79 -4.65 0.87
C TYR A 103 15.62 -4.47 -0.64
N ASP A 104 16.70 -4.70 -1.41
CA ASP A 104 16.69 -4.53 -2.87
C ASP A 104 15.71 -5.46 -3.54
N LYS A 105 15.56 -6.70 -3.03
CA LYS A 105 14.58 -7.66 -3.52
C LYS A 105 13.16 -7.13 -3.34
N TYR A 106 12.77 -6.75 -2.12
CA TYR A 106 11.40 -6.30 -1.84
C TYR A 106 11.09 -4.96 -2.50
N TRP A 107 12.09 -4.08 -2.64
CA TRP A 107 11.96 -2.84 -3.40
C TRP A 107 11.65 -3.10 -4.88
N LYS A 108 12.30 -4.09 -5.48
CA LYS A 108 12.05 -4.50 -6.86
C LYS A 108 10.64 -5.10 -7.02
N ASP A 109 10.24 -5.97 -6.09
CA ASP A 109 8.91 -6.61 -6.11
C ASP A 109 7.80 -5.55 -6.01
N ARG A 110 7.93 -4.58 -5.09
CA ARG A 110 7.05 -3.42 -4.96
C ARG A 110 6.95 -2.62 -6.27
N LYS A 111 8.08 -2.32 -6.89
CA LYS A 111 8.11 -1.55 -8.13
C LYS A 111 7.41 -2.28 -9.28
N THR A 112 7.57 -3.60 -9.36
CA THR A 112 6.90 -4.43 -10.36
C THR A 112 5.38 -4.43 -10.14
N ALA A 113 4.91 -4.56 -8.91
CA ALA A 113 3.48 -4.52 -8.58
C ALA A 113 2.84 -3.19 -8.99
N LEU A 114 3.48 -2.05 -8.73
CA LEU A 114 2.99 -0.73 -9.12
C LEU A 114 2.88 -0.56 -10.65
N THR A 115 3.86 -1.08 -11.41
CA THR A 115 3.81 -1.01 -12.89
C THR A 115 2.70 -1.87 -13.47
N ASP A 116 2.39 -3.00 -12.85
CA ASP A 116 1.31 -3.91 -13.27
C ASP A 116 -0.07 -3.30 -12.99
N GLU A 117 -0.24 -2.60 -11.87
CA GLU A 117 -1.47 -1.89 -11.55
C GLU A 117 -1.74 -0.71 -12.51
N GLU A 118 -0.71 0.08 -12.83
CA GLU A 118 -0.82 1.16 -13.81
C GLU A 118 -1.18 0.64 -15.21
N SER A 119 -0.64 -0.52 -15.59
CA SER A 119 -0.92 -1.17 -16.88
C SER A 119 -2.36 -1.67 -16.96
N LYS A 120 -2.89 -2.23 -15.88
CA LYS A 120 -4.30 -2.67 -15.77
C LYS A 120 -5.28 -1.50 -15.79
N SER A 121 -4.96 -0.40 -15.12
CA SER A 121 -5.77 0.83 -15.09
C SER A 121 -5.90 1.47 -16.49
N LYS A 122 -4.82 1.51 -17.25
CA LYS A 122 -4.81 2.05 -18.62
C LYS A 122 -5.62 1.18 -19.61
N ASN A 123 -5.64 -0.14 -19.42
CA ASN A 123 -6.38 -1.07 -20.27
C ASN A 123 -7.89 -1.05 -20.00
N SER A 124 -8.31 -0.77 -18.78
CA SER A 124 -9.74 -0.62 -18.41
C SER A 124 -10.38 0.64 -19.01
N ASN A 125 -9.62 1.72 -19.18
CA ASN A 125 -10.13 2.97 -19.77
C ASN A 125 -10.29 2.90 -21.30
N ASN A 126 -9.56 1.99 -21.99
CA ASN A 126 -9.68 1.83 -23.45
C ASN A 126 -10.88 0.99 -23.88
N HIS A 127 -11.51 0.24 -22.97
CA HIS A 127 -12.69 -0.59 -23.32
C HIS A 127 -14.02 0.14 -23.19
N SER A 128 -14.06 1.33 -22.54
CA SER A 128 -15.29 2.12 -22.38
C SER A 128 -15.58 3.14 -23.48
N THR A 129 -14.68 3.35 -24.44
CA THR A 129 -14.85 4.37 -25.48
C THR A 129 -15.26 3.83 -26.86
N ASN A 130 -15.50 2.50 -27.02
CA ASN A 130 -15.80 1.92 -28.33
C ASN A 130 -17.21 1.31 -28.45
N SER A 131 -18.20 1.68 -27.61
CA SER A 131 -19.56 1.13 -27.66
C SER A 131 -20.65 2.14 -28.03
N ASN A 132 -20.30 3.30 -28.60
CA ASN A 132 -21.31 4.28 -29.02
C ASN A 132 -21.06 4.81 -30.44
N LYS A 133 -21.07 3.91 -31.42
CA LYS A 133 -21.19 4.31 -32.83
C LYS A 133 -21.76 3.17 -33.66
N GLU A 134 -23.02 2.89 -33.51
CA GLU A 134 -23.89 2.30 -34.54
C GLU A 134 -25.33 2.32 -34.07
N SER A 135 -26.10 3.23 -34.61
CA SER A 135 -27.48 3.04 -35.12
C SER A 135 -28.25 4.37 -35.14
N SER A 136 -28.23 5.02 -36.27
CA SER A 136 -29.37 5.75 -36.78
C SER A 136 -29.12 6.14 -38.23
N GLU A 137 -29.40 5.21 -39.13
CA GLU A 137 -29.82 5.48 -40.49
C GLU A 137 -31.08 4.69 -40.70
N SER A 138 -32.16 5.39 -40.94
CA SER A 138 -33.07 5.19 -42.07
C SER A 138 -34.43 5.85 -41.86
N SER A 139 -34.81 6.45 -42.95
CA SER A 139 -36.16 6.64 -43.50
C SER A 139 -36.87 7.93 -43.12
N SER A 140 -36.82 8.84 -44.00
CA SER A 140 -37.55 9.07 -45.26
C SER A 140 -38.89 9.77 -45.08
N THR A 141 -39.00 10.89 -45.77
CA THR A 141 -40.03 11.28 -46.73
C THR A 141 -41.28 11.91 -46.17
N THR A 142 -41.53 13.04 -46.59
CA THR A 142 -42.58 13.69 -47.40
C THR A 142 -43.13 14.95 -46.75
N ALA A 143 -42.96 15.99 -47.47
CA ALA A 143 -43.87 16.76 -48.25
C ALA A 143 -44.58 17.91 -47.55
N SER A 144 -44.30 19.07 -48.11
CA SER A 144 -45.25 20.09 -48.62
C SER A 144 -46.13 20.82 -47.61
N THR A 145 -46.14 22.07 -47.51
CA THR A 145 -46.81 23.07 -48.33
C THR A 145 -46.89 24.40 -47.57
N SER A 146 -46.47 25.40 -48.20
CA SER A 146 -47.12 26.73 -48.45
C SER A 146 -47.94 27.41 -47.33
N SER A 147 -47.60 28.63 -47.07
CA SER A 147 -48.33 29.90 -47.20
C SER A 147 -47.85 30.92 -46.18
N LYS A 148 -47.16 31.95 -46.50
CA LYS A 148 -47.57 33.30 -46.98
C LYS A 148 -48.64 33.95 -46.07
N THR A 149 -48.26 35.03 -45.39
CA THR A 149 -48.90 36.36 -45.30
C THR A 149 -48.33 37.09 -44.08
N LYS A 150 -47.57 38.12 -44.18
CA LYS A 150 -47.82 39.54 -44.48
C LYS A 150 -48.51 40.33 -43.32
N SER A 151 -47.86 41.38 -42.93
CA SER A 151 -48.33 42.66 -42.36
C SER A 151 -48.68 42.67 -40.86
N ARG A 152 -48.14 43.52 -40.01
CA ARG A 152 -47.97 44.98 -40.10
C ARG A 152 -47.03 45.44 -39.00
#